data_ab0eaa7b3f54eaab82c6dc943a7c645d
#
_entry.id   ab0eaa7b3f54eaab82c6dc943a7c645d
#
_cell.length_a   1.000
_cell.length_b   1.000
_cell.length_c   1.000
_cell.angle_alpha   90.00
_cell.angle_beta   90.00
_cell.angle_gamma   90.00
#
_symmetry.space_group_name_H-M   'P 1'
#
loop_
_entity.id
_entity.type
_entity.pdbx_description
1 polymer ?
#
loop_
_entity_poly.entity_id
_entity_poly.type
_entity_poly.pdbx_seq_one_letter_code
_entity_poly.pdbx_strand_id
1 'polypeptide(L)'
;TDAVDIEEKKSIREKVSQIKKFCGAKSTDTGIVRSGDVAAVCGLLAAKNGFYIGTPVKSVEANLVNPFLRVKVTPTDGDPLKVPTLAAALGELSDEEPYIDAKWENGQKEITISTTGRIQLEVLSNLLKERYNLSADFSPPTVIYKETPSTTGTGLARYTMPKPCWAVVEFYIEPMPRGYGVSYHGRLPNNQCYYRY
;
A
#
# COMPACT_ATOMS: atom_id res chain seq x y z
N THR A 1 6.88 -5.28 -29.54
CA THR A 1 7.12 -5.93 -28.21
C THR A 1 6.67 -4.95 -27.17
N ASP A 2 5.34 -4.91 -26.94
CA ASP A 2 4.75 -3.96 -26.01
C ASP A 2 4.83 -4.57 -24.63
N ALA A 3 5.66 -3.98 -23.78
CA ALA A 3 5.63 -4.21 -22.36
C ALA A 3 4.29 -3.64 -21.85
N VAL A 4 3.36 -4.51 -21.48
CA VAL A 4 2.15 -4.10 -20.80
C VAL A 4 2.52 -3.81 -19.36
N ASP A 5 2.69 -2.55 -19.04
CA ASP A 5 2.78 -2.02 -17.70
C ASP A 5 1.47 -2.37 -16.97
N ILE A 6 1.51 -3.35 -16.07
CA ILE A 6 0.38 -3.74 -15.23
C ILE A 6 0.31 -2.81 -14.01
N GLU A 7 0.39 -1.55 -14.20
CA GLU A 7 -0.29 -0.56 -13.39
C GLU A 7 -1.54 -0.13 -14.16
N GLU A 8 -2.62 -0.89 -14.00
CA GLU A 8 -3.95 -0.42 -14.37
C GLU A 8 -4.18 0.89 -13.60
N LYS A 9 -4.00 2.01 -14.31
CA LYS A 9 -4.46 3.33 -13.85
C LYS A 9 -5.99 3.27 -13.77
N LYS A 10 -6.50 2.68 -12.71
CA LYS A 10 -7.93 2.60 -12.43
C LYS A 10 -8.39 4.01 -12.11
N SER A 11 -8.99 4.69 -13.09
CA SER A 11 -9.60 5.99 -12.86
C SER A 11 -10.91 5.79 -12.10
N ILE A 12 -10.97 6.32 -10.88
CA ILE A 12 -12.16 6.28 -10.03
C ILE A 12 -12.85 7.64 -10.18
N ARG A 13 -14.17 7.65 -10.37
CA ARG A 13 -14.98 8.87 -10.41
C ARG A 13 -15.76 9.00 -9.12
N GLU A 14 -15.50 10.06 -8.39
CA GLU A 14 -16.20 10.38 -7.14
C GLU A 14 -16.75 11.80 -7.19
N LYS A 15 -17.76 12.08 -6.36
CA LYS A 15 -18.37 13.40 -6.28
C LYS A 15 -17.72 14.20 -5.16
N VAL A 16 -17.11 15.33 -5.52
CA VAL A 16 -16.65 16.31 -4.55
C VAL A 16 -17.86 16.94 -3.86
N SER A 17 -17.89 16.88 -2.54
CA SER A 17 -18.97 17.46 -1.71
C SER A 17 -18.66 18.90 -1.30
N GLN A 18 -17.40 19.22 -1.02
CA GLN A 18 -16.97 20.51 -0.52
C GLN A 18 -15.51 20.79 -0.86
N ILE A 19 -15.18 22.06 -1.09
CA ILE A 19 -13.79 22.51 -1.29
C ILE A 19 -13.50 23.63 -0.28
N LYS A 20 -12.49 23.43 0.56
CA LYS A 20 -12.11 24.39 1.61
C LYS A 20 -10.71 24.93 1.37
N LYS A 21 -10.56 26.24 1.46
CA LYS A 21 -9.26 26.90 1.55
C LYS A 21 -8.93 27.22 3.01
N PHE A 22 -7.68 27.05 3.38
CA PHE A 22 -7.18 27.36 4.72
C PHE A 22 -6.39 28.67 4.69
N CYS A 23 -6.64 29.50 5.71
CA CYS A 23 -5.83 30.67 6.02
C CYS A 23 -5.48 30.61 7.51
N GLY A 24 -4.31 30.05 7.82
CA GLY A 24 -3.95 29.67 9.19
C GLY A 24 -4.90 28.60 9.72
N ALA A 25 -5.45 28.79 10.92
CA ALA A 25 -6.40 27.85 11.53
C ALA A 25 -7.85 27.99 11.01
N LYS A 26 -8.14 28.98 10.16
CA LYS A 26 -9.50 29.22 9.64
C LYS A 26 -9.65 28.58 8.27
N SER A 27 -10.77 27.91 8.05
CA SER A 27 -11.14 27.36 6.75
C SER A 27 -12.38 28.08 6.20
N THR A 28 -12.38 28.34 4.89
CA THR A 28 -13.52 28.91 4.16
C THR A 28 -13.91 28.00 3.02
N ASP A 29 -15.22 27.75 2.85
CA ASP A 29 -15.73 27.04 1.69
C ASP A 29 -15.68 27.99 0.48
N THR A 30 -14.97 27.58 -0.56
CA THR A 30 -14.79 28.43 -1.77
C THR A 30 -15.47 27.86 -3.01
N GLY A 31 -15.85 26.57 -3.01
CA GLY A 31 -16.45 25.90 -4.14
C GLY A 31 -15.55 25.80 -5.40
N ILE A 32 -14.55 26.66 -5.51
CA ILE A 32 -13.65 26.75 -6.68
C ILE A 32 -12.21 26.92 -6.21
N VAL A 33 -11.30 26.18 -6.86
CA VAL A 33 -9.84 26.27 -6.66
C VAL A 33 -9.18 26.56 -7.99
N ARG A 34 -8.16 27.40 -8.00
CA ARG A 34 -7.39 27.76 -9.19
C ARG A 34 -6.00 27.14 -9.13
N SER A 35 -5.35 27.07 -10.28
CA SER A 35 -3.95 26.63 -10.38
C SER A 35 -3.05 27.45 -9.45
N GLY A 36 -2.22 26.77 -8.67
CA GLY A 36 -1.36 27.36 -7.65
C GLY A 36 -1.98 27.45 -6.24
N ASP A 37 -3.28 27.18 -6.10
CA ASP A 37 -3.94 27.14 -4.80
C ASP A 37 -3.76 25.79 -4.09
N VAL A 38 -3.72 25.82 -2.75
CA VAL A 38 -3.79 24.63 -1.90
C VAL A 38 -5.17 24.60 -1.22
N ALA A 39 -5.86 23.49 -1.32
CA ALA A 39 -7.19 23.34 -0.75
C ALA A 39 -7.46 21.91 -0.26
N ALA A 40 -8.37 21.76 0.68
CA ALA A 40 -8.91 20.46 1.08
C ALA A 40 -10.16 20.15 0.24
N VAL A 41 -10.20 18.96 -0.34
CA VAL A 41 -11.32 18.45 -1.11
C VAL A 41 -12.00 17.34 -0.31
N CYS A 42 -13.30 17.53 -0.03
CA CYS A 42 -14.10 16.56 0.73
C CYS A 42 -14.96 15.72 -0.21
N GLY A 43 -15.25 14.47 0.22
CA GLY A 43 -16.13 13.55 -0.51
C GLY A 43 -15.40 12.55 -1.40
N LEU A 44 -14.08 12.50 -1.35
CA LEU A 44 -13.25 11.53 -2.07
C LEU A 44 -12.88 10.40 -1.08
N LEU A 45 -13.56 9.26 -1.17
CA LEU A 45 -13.35 8.12 -0.26
C LEU A 45 -12.22 7.19 -0.71
N ALA A 46 -12.01 7.11 -2.02
CA ALA A 46 -10.96 6.25 -2.59
C ALA A 46 -9.63 6.98 -2.82
N ALA A 47 -9.60 8.32 -2.63
CA ALA A 47 -8.38 9.09 -2.82
C ALA A 47 -7.41 8.84 -1.67
N LYS A 48 -6.18 8.50 -2.03
CA LYS A 48 -5.06 8.33 -1.11
C LYS A 48 -3.97 9.35 -1.38
N ASN A 49 -3.08 9.53 -0.43
CA ASN A 49 -1.91 10.39 -0.62
C ASN A 49 -1.11 9.94 -1.84
N GLY A 50 -0.76 10.89 -2.72
CA GLY A 50 -0.09 10.63 -4.00
C GLY A 50 -1.02 10.44 -5.20
N PHE A 51 -2.36 10.42 -5.00
CA PHE A 51 -3.30 10.32 -6.12
C PHE A 51 -3.46 11.66 -6.84
N TYR A 52 -3.64 11.58 -8.16
CA TYR A 52 -3.95 12.75 -8.98
C TYR A 52 -5.46 12.91 -9.12
N ILE A 53 -5.94 14.14 -8.97
CA ILE A 53 -7.33 14.50 -9.20
C ILE A 53 -7.42 15.25 -10.53
N GLY A 54 -8.19 14.71 -11.48
CA GLY A 54 -8.35 15.30 -12.82
C GLY A 54 -7.46 14.64 -13.88
N THR A 55 -6.94 15.42 -14.82
CA THR A 55 -6.09 14.91 -15.90
C THR A 55 -4.69 14.58 -15.36
N PRO A 56 -4.20 13.35 -15.50
CA PRO A 56 -2.88 13.00 -15.01
C PRO A 56 -1.80 13.76 -15.78
N VAL A 57 -0.96 14.49 -15.07
CA VAL A 57 0.28 15.06 -15.59
C VAL A 57 1.35 13.99 -15.43
N LYS A 58 2.36 13.94 -16.33
CA LYS A 58 3.50 13.02 -16.19
C LYS A 58 4.01 13.05 -14.76
N SER A 59 3.90 11.91 -14.06
CA SER A 59 4.38 11.78 -12.70
C SER A 59 5.89 11.99 -12.68
N VAL A 60 6.34 12.95 -11.89
CA VAL A 60 7.71 12.91 -11.39
C VAL A 60 7.70 11.81 -10.33
N GLU A 61 8.36 10.70 -10.60
CA GLU A 61 8.59 9.68 -9.59
C GLU A 61 9.37 10.34 -8.45
N ALA A 62 8.67 10.67 -7.37
CA ALA A 62 9.35 11.06 -6.16
C ALA A 62 10.14 9.83 -5.69
N ASN A 63 11.46 9.94 -5.60
CA ASN A 63 12.32 8.95 -4.97
C ASN A 63 12.01 8.95 -3.46
N LEU A 64 10.93 8.30 -3.12
CA LEU A 64 10.48 8.16 -1.75
C LEU A 64 11.38 7.13 -1.07
N VAL A 65 11.90 7.48 0.09
CA VAL A 65 12.73 6.56 0.90
C VAL A 65 11.83 5.40 1.33
N ASN A 66 11.99 4.25 0.70
CA ASN A 66 11.24 3.06 1.09
C ASN A 66 11.68 2.62 2.49
N PRO A 67 10.75 2.43 3.43
CA PRO A 67 11.08 1.91 4.74
C PRO A 67 11.63 0.48 4.61
N PHE A 68 12.68 0.18 5.36
CA PHE A 68 13.37 -1.12 5.33
C PHE A 68 13.27 -1.87 6.65
N LEU A 69 12.59 -1.30 7.63
CA LEU A 69 12.35 -1.91 8.93
C LEU A 69 10.87 -2.25 9.08
N ARG A 70 10.59 -3.38 9.69
CA ARG A 70 9.24 -3.82 10.07
C ARG A 70 9.14 -3.98 11.58
N VAL A 71 8.01 -3.55 12.13
CA VAL A 71 7.73 -3.55 13.55
C VAL A 71 6.34 -4.15 13.76
N LYS A 72 6.22 -5.02 14.76
CA LYS A 72 4.93 -5.51 15.25
C LYS A 72 4.37 -4.50 16.24
N VAL A 73 3.06 -4.25 16.15
CA VAL A 73 2.33 -3.32 17.02
C VAL A 73 1.30 -4.09 17.82
N THR A 74 1.29 -3.87 19.13
CA THR A 74 0.32 -4.49 20.05
C THR A 74 -0.24 -3.43 20.99
N PRO A 75 -1.51 -3.56 21.47
CA PRO A 75 -2.00 -2.70 22.53
C PRO A 75 -1.15 -2.86 23.79
N THR A 76 -0.80 -1.76 24.47
CA THR A 76 0.07 -1.81 25.67
C THR A 76 -0.56 -2.60 26.83
N ASP A 77 -1.89 -2.58 26.94
CA ASP A 77 -2.60 -3.36 27.96
C ASP A 77 -2.84 -4.83 27.57
N GLY A 78 -2.40 -5.23 26.37
CA GLY A 78 -2.56 -6.60 25.87
C GLY A 78 -4.02 -7.01 25.61
N ASP A 79 -4.97 -6.07 25.62
CA ASP A 79 -6.38 -6.35 25.45
C ASP A 79 -6.70 -6.72 23.96
N PRO A 80 -7.10 -7.97 23.69
CA PRO A 80 -7.44 -8.40 22.33
C PRO A 80 -8.61 -7.61 21.71
N LEU A 81 -9.49 -7.04 22.52
CA LEU A 81 -10.64 -6.26 22.06
C LEU A 81 -10.23 -4.92 21.44
N LYS A 82 -9.05 -4.41 21.80
CA LYS A 82 -8.50 -3.17 21.24
C LYS A 82 -7.74 -3.38 19.93
N VAL A 83 -7.40 -4.61 19.59
CA VAL A 83 -6.63 -4.91 18.36
C VAL A 83 -7.35 -4.44 17.08
N PRO A 84 -8.66 -4.67 16.89
CA PRO A 84 -9.36 -4.16 15.71
C PRO A 84 -9.38 -2.63 15.64
N THR A 85 -9.56 -1.96 16.78
CA THR A 85 -9.57 -0.49 16.85
C THR A 85 -8.18 0.07 16.55
N LEU A 86 -7.13 -0.56 17.06
CA LEU A 86 -5.75 -0.20 16.76
C LEU A 86 -5.41 -0.44 15.27
N ALA A 87 -5.89 -1.55 14.69
CA ALA A 87 -5.71 -1.82 13.27
C ALA A 87 -6.40 -0.78 12.39
N ALA A 88 -7.61 -0.37 12.75
CA ALA A 88 -8.34 0.69 12.04
C ALA A 88 -7.62 2.05 12.11
N ALA A 89 -7.15 2.44 13.31
CA ALA A 89 -6.39 3.67 13.51
C ALA A 89 -5.07 3.68 12.71
N LEU A 90 -4.34 2.57 12.72
CA LEU A 90 -3.11 2.44 11.94
C LEU A 90 -3.37 2.40 10.43
N GLY A 91 -4.50 1.84 10.01
CA GLY A 91 -4.96 1.88 8.62
C GLY A 91 -5.21 3.31 8.14
N GLU A 92 -5.92 4.12 8.93
CA GLU A 92 -6.16 5.53 8.65
C GLU A 92 -4.86 6.34 8.58
N LEU A 93 -3.95 6.13 9.53
CA LEU A 93 -2.63 6.76 9.53
C LEU A 93 -1.78 6.31 8.34
N SER A 94 -1.92 5.06 7.89
CA SER A 94 -1.23 4.55 6.70
C SER A 94 -1.79 5.15 5.40
N ASP A 95 -3.06 5.51 5.35
CA ASP A 95 -3.64 6.25 4.21
C ASP A 95 -3.14 7.70 4.16
N GLU A 96 -2.88 8.33 5.32
CA GLU A 96 -2.26 9.65 5.43
C GLU A 96 -0.75 9.61 5.10
N GLU A 97 -0.06 8.59 5.61
CA GLU A 97 1.39 8.36 5.42
C GLU A 97 1.65 6.96 4.87
N PRO A 98 1.68 6.78 3.53
CA PRO A 98 1.83 5.45 2.90
C PRO A 98 3.08 4.67 3.30
N TYR A 99 4.11 5.35 3.84
CA TYR A 99 5.33 4.71 4.33
C TYR A 99 5.12 3.83 5.55
N ILE A 100 4.07 4.06 6.32
CA ILE A 100 3.72 3.25 7.49
C ILE A 100 3.33 1.84 7.05
N ASP A 101 2.73 1.69 5.85
CA ASP A 101 2.36 0.39 5.23
C ASP A 101 1.80 -0.60 6.27
N ALA A 102 0.75 -0.16 6.98
CA ALA A 102 0.13 -0.96 8.03
C ALA A 102 -0.55 -2.19 7.41
N LYS A 103 -0.20 -3.38 7.90
CA LYS A 103 -0.72 -4.66 7.42
C LYS A 103 -1.23 -5.52 8.56
N TRP A 104 -2.38 -6.14 8.32
CA TRP A 104 -2.90 -7.17 9.16
C TRP A 104 -2.44 -8.55 8.67
N GLU A 105 -1.65 -9.25 9.48
CA GLU A 105 -1.17 -10.61 9.19
C GLU A 105 -2.19 -11.64 9.69
N ASN A 106 -3.07 -12.11 8.81
CA ASN A 106 -4.14 -13.05 9.17
C ASN A 106 -3.63 -14.34 9.82
N GLY A 107 -2.48 -14.85 9.40
CA GLY A 107 -1.92 -16.09 9.92
C GLY A 107 -1.45 -15.99 11.36
N GLN A 108 -0.91 -14.85 11.74
CA GLN A 108 -0.36 -14.59 13.08
C GLN A 108 -1.29 -13.74 13.94
N LYS A 109 -2.36 -13.19 13.37
CA LYS A 109 -3.28 -12.22 14.01
C LYS A 109 -2.53 -11.02 14.60
N GLU A 110 -1.59 -10.51 13.85
CA GLU A 110 -0.68 -9.45 14.26
C GLU A 110 -0.80 -8.24 13.32
N ILE A 111 -0.60 -7.06 13.89
CA ILE A 111 -0.48 -5.82 13.11
C ILE A 111 1.00 -5.56 12.92
N THR A 112 1.42 -5.37 11.67
CA THR A 112 2.78 -4.96 11.33
C THR A 112 2.76 -3.63 10.61
N ILE A 113 3.76 -2.79 10.89
CA ILE A 113 3.99 -1.53 10.20
C ILE A 113 5.41 -1.48 9.68
N SER A 114 5.61 -0.70 8.63
CA SER A 114 6.94 -0.36 8.13
C SER A 114 7.41 0.95 8.76
N THR A 115 8.71 1.07 9.00
CA THR A 115 9.31 2.29 9.60
C THR A 115 10.71 2.53 9.08
N THR A 116 11.14 3.78 9.10
CA THR A 116 12.51 4.18 8.81
C THR A 116 13.38 4.23 10.06
N GLY A 117 12.79 4.30 11.26
CA GLY A 117 13.55 4.33 12.50
C GLY A 117 12.72 4.64 13.75
N ARG A 118 13.41 4.75 14.88
CA ARG A 118 12.79 4.93 16.20
C ARG A 118 12.00 6.22 16.35
N ILE A 119 12.49 7.32 15.79
CA ILE A 119 11.84 8.63 15.89
C ILE A 119 10.43 8.58 15.29
N GLN A 120 10.27 7.89 14.16
CA GLN A 120 8.95 7.72 13.54
C GLN A 120 8.00 6.94 14.44
N LEU A 121 8.49 5.93 15.16
CA LEU A 121 7.67 5.16 16.11
C LEU A 121 7.22 6.01 17.31
N GLU A 122 8.07 6.90 17.81
CA GLU A 122 7.71 7.83 18.88
C GLU A 122 6.62 8.81 18.43
N VAL A 123 6.75 9.37 17.23
CA VAL A 123 5.72 10.24 16.63
C VAL A 123 4.41 9.47 16.48
N LEU A 124 4.46 8.25 15.94
CA LEU A 124 3.28 7.40 15.76
C LEU A 124 2.61 7.06 17.09
N SER A 125 3.39 6.75 18.14
CA SER A 125 2.88 6.51 19.49
C SER A 125 2.10 7.72 20.03
N ASN A 126 2.65 8.92 19.86
CA ASN A 126 2.00 10.17 20.27
C ASN A 126 0.71 10.42 19.47
N LEU A 127 0.73 10.23 18.16
CA LEU A 127 -0.47 10.39 17.31
C LEU A 127 -1.59 9.41 17.71
N LEU A 128 -1.24 8.14 17.97
CA LEU A 128 -2.22 7.15 18.43
C LEU A 128 -2.86 7.57 19.75
N LYS A 129 -2.05 8.10 20.67
CA LYS A 129 -2.55 8.57 21.97
C LYS A 129 -3.40 9.83 21.86
N GLU A 130 -2.96 10.82 21.10
CA GLU A 130 -3.64 12.12 20.99
C GLU A 130 -4.92 12.05 20.17
N ARG A 131 -4.91 11.34 19.03
CA ARG A 131 -6.05 11.30 18.11
C ARG A 131 -7.07 10.21 18.44
N TYR A 132 -6.58 9.03 18.89
CA TYR A 132 -7.41 7.83 19.07
C TYR A 132 -7.53 7.38 20.52
N ASN A 133 -6.82 8.03 21.44
CA ASN A 133 -6.72 7.61 22.85
C ASN A 133 -6.29 6.14 22.99
N LEU A 134 -5.39 5.68 22.13
CA LEU A 134 -4.83 4.35 22.11
C LEU A 134 -3.37 4.38 22.51
N SER A 135 -2.96 3.44 23.37
CA SER A 135 -1.56 3.21 23.71
C SER A 135 -1.12 1.89 23.06
N ALA A 136 -0.01 1.93 22.34
CA ALA A 136 0.54 0.79 21.63
C ALA A 136 2.01 0.59 21.93
N ASP A 137 2.42 -0.67 22.03
CA ASP A 137 3.81 -1.10 22.16
C ASP A 137 4.34 -1.57 20.82
N PHE A 138 5.59 -1.24 20.56
CA PHE A 138 6.29 -1.56 19.32
C PHE A 138 7.39 -2.58 19.62
N SER A 139 7.42 -3.68 18.87
CA SER A 139 8.50 -4.64 18.96
C SER A 139 9.84 -4.03 18.49
N PRO A 140 10.98 -4.62 18.82
CA PRO A 140 12.24 -4.23 18.21
C PRO A 140 12.13 -4.29 16.67
N PRO A 141 12.65 -3.27 15.95
CA PRO A 141 12.61 -3.26 14.49
C PRO A 141 13.39 -4.42 13.90
N THR A 142 12.79 -5.09 12.93
CA THR A 142 13.42 -6.15 12.14
C THR A 142 13.63 -5.67 10.71
N VAL A 143 14.74 -6.06 10.10
CA VAL A 143 15.04 -5.70 8.70
C VAL A 143 14.15 -6.51 7.76
N ILE A 144 13.58 -5.85 6.77
CA ILE A 144 12.82 -6.49 5.69
C ILE A 144 13.82 -7.07 4.69
N TYR A 145 14.01 -8.39 4.72
CA TYR A 145 14.82 -9.08 3.73
C TYR A 145 14.01 -9.30 2.46
N LYS A 146 14.65 -9.09 1.33
CA LYS A 146 14.12 -9.45 0.01
C LYS A 146 15.02 -10.52 -0.57
N GLU A 147 14.40 -11.50 -1.20
CA GLU A 147 15.10 -12.60 -1.85
C GLU A 147 15.14 -12.36 -3.35
N THR A 148 16.21 -12.81 -3.98
CA THR A 148 16.35 -12.87 -5.44
C THR A 148 16.98 -14.21 -5.82
N PRO A 149 16.59 -14.82 -6.95
CA PRO A 149 17.25 -16.02 -7.41
C PRO A 149 18.74 -15.73 -7.73
N SER A 150 19.61 -16.64 -7.36
CA SER A 150 21.04 -16.53 -7.67
C SER A 150 21.38 -16.90 -9.12
N THR A 151 20.56 -17.77 -9.71
CA THR A 151 20.70 -18.28 -11.08
C THR A 151 19.34 -18.37 -11.74
N THR A 152 19.32 -18.46 -13.06
CA THR A 152 18.11 -18.77 -13.82
C THR A 152 17.60 -20.16 -13.49
N GLY A 153 16.29 -20.33 -13.46
CA GLY A 153 15.65 -21.61 -13.18
C GLY A 153 14.28 -21.72 -13.83
N THR A 154 13.84 -22.96 -14.02
CA THR A 154 12.48 -23.27 -14.48
C THR A 154 11.76 -24.09 -13.43
N GLY A 155 10.47 -23.80 -13.26
CA GLY A 155 9.60 -24.53 -12.35
C GLY A 155 8.29 -24.90 -13.05
N LEU A 156 7.83 -26.13 -12.88
CA LEU A 156 6.58 -26.62 -13.43
C LEU A 156 5.63 -26.98 -12.30
N ALA A 157 4.50 -26.31 -12.23
CA ALA A 157 3.42 -26.65 -11.32
C ALA A 157 2.23 -27.24 -12.10
N ARG A 158 1.74 -28.39 -11.66
CA ARG A 158 0.57 -29.05 -12.23
C ARG A 158 -0.52 -29.13 -11.15
N TYR A 159 -1.66 -28.60 -11.47
CA TYR A 159 -2.84 -28.69 -10.62
C TYR A 159 -3.84 -29.67 -11.23
N THR A 160 -3.95 -30.83 -10.62
CA THR A 160 -4.78 -31.95 -11.10
C THR A 160 -5.91 -32.30 -10.14
N MET A 161 -6.61 -31.31 -9.63
CA MET A 161 -7.74 -31.52 -8.75
C MET A 161 -8.95 -32.12 -9.49
N PRO A 162 -9.88 -32.79 -8.78
CA PRO A 162 -11.04 -33.40 -9.42
C PRO A 162 -11.78 -32.38 -10.28
N LYS A 163 -12.17 -32.85 -11.46
CA LYS A 163 -12.82 -32.09 -12.55
C LYS A 163 -13.69 -30.92 -12.05
N PRO A 164 -13.63 -29.73 -12.70
CA PRO A 164 -13.11 -29.48 -14.05
C PRO A 164 -11.79 -28.67 -14.08
N CYS A 165 -11.05 -28.57 -12.98
CA CYS A 165 -9.90 -27.69 -12.88
C CYS A 165 -8.58 -28.41 -13.26
N TRP A 166 -8.07 -28.10 -14.44
CA TRP A 166 -6.73 -28.50 -14.88
C TRP A 166 -5.92 -27.23 -15.13
N ALA A 167 -4.82 -27.07 -14.45
CA ALA A 167 -3.89 -26.02 -14.71
C ALA A 167 -2.46 -26.56 -14.74
N VAL A 168 -1.72 -26.16 -15.76
CA VAL A 168 -0.27 -26.38 -15.86
C VAL A 168 0.36 -25.01 -16.00
N VAL A 169 1.24 -24.66 -15.08
CA VAL A 169 1.96 -23.40 -15.09
C VAL A 169 3.43 -23.70 -15.08
N GLU A 170 4.13 -23.20 -16.08
CA GLU A 170 5.58 -23.23 -16.16
C GLU A 170 6.11 -21.82 -15.89
N PHE A 171 7.02 -21.73 -14.94
CA PHE A 171 7.70 -20.49 -14.60
C PHE A 171 9.15 -20.56 -15.06
N TYR A 172 9.57 -19.52 -15.72
CA TYR A 172 10.97 -19.22 -15.95
C TYR A 172 11.35 -18.04 -15.09
N ILE A 173 12.32 -18.21 -14.23
CA ILE A 173 12.77 -17.18 -13.29
C ILE A 173 14.21 -16.84 -13.64
N GLU A 174 14.51 -15.54 -13.75
CA GLU A 174 15.85 -15.04 -13.96
C GLU A 174 16.21 -13.94 -12.96
N PRO A 175 17.48 -13.88 -12.51
CA PRO A 175 17.91 -12.79 -11.63
C PRO A 175 18.00 -11.49 -12.43
N MET A 176 17.51 -10.41 -11.82
CA MET A 176 17.58 -9.06 -12.35
C MET A 176 18.52 -8.19 -11.52
N PRO A 177 19.03 -7.08 -12.04
CA PRO A 177 19.86 -6.15 -11.29
C PRO A 177 19.17 -5.67 -10.01
N ARG A 178 19.94 -5.39 -8.96
CA ARG A 178 19.42 -4.93 -7.67
C ARG A 178 18.61 -3.65 -7.84
N GLY A 179 17.39 -3.64 -7.30
CA GLY A 179 16.47 -2.51 -7.38
C GLY A 179 15.53 -2.54 -8.59
N TYR A 180 15.67 -3.51 -9.49
CA TYR A 180 14.77 -3.64 -10.65
C TYR A 180 13.33 -3.96 -10.27
N GLY A 181 13.12 -4.60 -9.12
CA GLY A 181 11.80 -5.05 -8.68
C GLY A 181 11.43 -6.41 -9.28
N VAL A 182 10.13 -6.66 -9.46
CA VAL A 182 9.61 -7.90 -10.04
C VAL A 182 8.87 -7.55 -11.32
N SER A 183 9.21 -8.23 -12.40
CA SER A 183 8.55 -8.11 -13.70
C SER A 183 7.95 -9.44 -14.11
N TYR A 184 6.73 -9.43 -14.63
CA TYR A 184 6.03 -10.62 -15.09
C TYR A 184 5.76 -10.54 -16.59
N HIS A 185 6.07 -11.61 -17.29
CA HIS A 185 5.70 -11.78 -18.68
C HIS A 185 4.93 -13.09 -18.85
N GLY A 186 3.62 -13.00 -19.04
CA GLY A 186 2.77 -14.16 -19.29
C GLY A 186 2.71 -14.48 -20.78
N ARG A 187 2.97 -15.73 -21.15
CA ARG A 187 2.69 -16.25 -22.50
C ARG A 187 1.76 -17.44 -22.38
N LEU A 188 0.69 -17.41 -23.16
CA LEU A 188 -0.18 -18.57 -23.30
C LEU A 188 0.18 -19.31 -24.58
N PRO A 189 0.22 -20.66 -24.57
CA PRO A 189 0.26 -21.43 -25.78
C PRO A 189 -0.93 -21.01 -26.65
N ASN A 190 -0.70 -20.64 -27.89
CA ASN A 190 -1.71 -20.26 -28.88
C ASN A 190 -2.35 -18.86 -28.71
N ASN A 191 -1.77 -17.96 -27.95
CA ASN A 191 -2.26 -16.55 -27.81
C ASN A 191 -3.74 -16.41 -27.41
N GLN A 192 -4.33 -17.43 -26.77
CA GLN A 192 -5.71 -17.43 -26.31
C GLN A 192 -5.76 -17.33 -24.78
N CYS A 193 -6.22 -16.18 -24.28
CA CYS A 193 -6.55 -16.01 -22.87
C CYS A 193 -7.97 -16.52 -22.62
N TYR A 194 -8.13 -17.56 -21.85
CA TYR A 194 -9.41 -17.94 -21.27
C TYR A 194 -9.45 -17.43 -19.81
N TYR A 195 -10.09 -16.29 -19.59
CA TYR A 195 -10.54 -15.90 -18.26
C TYR A 195 -11.93 -16.48 -18.05
N ARG A 196 -12.06 -17.45 -17.13
CA ARG A 196 -13.35 -17.74 -16.51
C ARG A 196 -13.24 -17.31 -15.05
N TYR A 197 -14.07 -16.33 -14.69
CA TYR A 197 -14.32 -15.94 -13.31
C TYR A 197 -15.10 -17.05 -12.59
#